data_c08ececb66593a7da0129ebfb4b8f2d9
#
_entry.id   c08ececb66593a7da0129ebfb4b8f2d9
#
_cell.length_a   1.000
_cell.length_b   1.000
_cell.length_c   1.000
_cell.angle_alpha   90.00
_cell.angle_beta   90.00
_cell.angle_gamma   90.00
#
_symmetry.space_group_name_H-M   'P 1'
#
loop_
_entity.id
_entity.type
_entity.pdbx_description
1 polymer ?
#
loop_
_entity_poly.entity_id
_entity_poly.type
_entity_poly.pdbx_seq_one_letter_code
_entity_poly.pdbx_strand_id
1 'polypeptide(L)'
;MNLFTARLTGKMLSTDAFEKLVYDMQEREKRYRLIEKSPELAEYLELKKLVESAEFKETKAELINRKYKDTQEGRKMMEYEKLCNSSNIRRYRRALKDEEFQKFLLFRESEDFAKIKSIKEVLTDAKIRRYNKLYHSSYYKNYLKVLNSPDLKHLEELEEEVRKDDFQKRHALWADSKRWKHSEQFRKLQRYEELAKSDDIKFYYTRREEKIDWAELFRPAFDDDMSSSKNWKAGFGYTNPAAKDGHSRTSEHQAYNGGKNTFFVDGRMDLETRAESKKAVAWDEKKGFTEHVFEYTSDVMNTKEAFTQESGLFMAKVRSQGAGHHFFGLTTGRPNNPMSALYHFNGDHHQMGLVNGAKTQMVDLTFMPRTKYHVYSFRWNKNEIIWYVNNLEILRLPNRLPKEAMFFLAQSWLPNTEKGGEGKLKVQWARVYRTVDS
;
A
#
# COMPACT_ATOMS: atom_id res chain seq x y z
N MET A 1 4.96 32.42 19.04
CA MET A 1 4.98 31.60 20.29
C MET A 1 6.43 31.53 20.74
N ASN A 2 6.73 31.82 22.01
CA ASN A 2 8.11 31.73 22.49
C ASN A 2 8.54 30.23 22.45
N LEU A 3 9.70 29.95 21.86
CA LEU A 3 10.27 28.61 21.72
C LEU A 3 10.46 27.90 23.08
N PHE A 4 10.76 28.67 24.12
CA PHE A 4 10.81 28.17 25.51
C PHE A 4 9.44 27.61 25.96
N THR A 5 8.37 28.34 25.63
CA THR A 5 6.99 27.93 25.94
C THR A 5 6.60 26.66 25.15
N ALA A 6 7.03 26.54 23.88
CA ALA A 6 6.76 25.35 23.08
C ALA A 6 7.36 24.09 23.65
N ARG A 7 8.57 24.19 24.25
CA ARG A 7 9.23 23.06 24.93
C ARG A 7 8.56 22.71 26.26
N LEU A 8 8.22 23.71 27.07
CA LEU A 8 7.52 23.52 28.34
C LEU A 8 6.11 22.96 28.17
N THR A 9 5.42 23.32 27.08
CA THR A 9 4.06 22.84 26.78
C THR A 9 4.04 21.51 26.03
N GLY A 10 5.17 20.83 25.83
CA GLY A 10 5.26 19.56 25.10
C GLY A 10 5.04 19.69 23.59
N LYS A 11 4.97 20.90 23.03
CA LYS A 11 4.82 21.10 21.57
C LYS A 11 6.08 20.77 20.78
N MET A 12 7.25 20.83 21.43
CA MET A 12 8.52 20.39 20.87
C MET A 12 8.90 19.03 21.47
N LEU A 13 8.98 18.03 20.63
CA LEU A 13 9.43 16.68 21.01
C LEU A 13 10.91 16.69 21.42
N SER A 14 11.29 15.79 22.32
CA SER A 14 12.71 15.47 22.51
C SER A 14 13.30 14.89 21.22
N THR A 15 14.62 14.95 21.07
CA THR A 15 15.29 14.41 19.87
C THR A 15 14.97 12.94 19.67
N ASP A 16 15.04 12.12 20.73
CA ASP A 16 14.76 10.69 20.66
C ASP A 16 13.28 10.42 20.33
N ALA A 17 12.34 11.20 20.88
CA ALA A 17 10.92 11.07 20.58
C ALA A 17 10.63 11.47 19.12
N PHE A 18 11.32 12.48 18.60
CA PHE A 18 11.18 12.88 17.21
C PHE A 18 11.77 11.85 16.25
N GLU A 19 12.96 11.30 16.54
CA GLU A 19 13.55 10.22 15.74
C GLU A 19 12.68 8.98 15.73
N LYS A 20 12.09 8.62 16.86
CA LYS A 20 11.13 7.51 16.94
C LYS A 20 9.89 7.80 16.09
N LEU A 21 9.34 9.02 16.15
CA LEU A 21 8.20 9.41 15.33
C LEU A 21 8.51 9.25 13.83
N VAL A 22 9.66 9.75 13.38
CA VAL A 22 10.09 9.63 11.99
C VAL A 22 10.26 8.16 11.59
N TYR A 23 10.87 7.34 12.43
CA TYR A 23 11.02 5.92 12.21
C TYR A 23 9.66 5.21 12.11
N ASP A 24 8.76 5.44 13.06
CA ASP A 24 7.42 4.84 13.07
C ASP A 24 6.63 5.22 11.81
N MET A 25 6.78 6.47 11.34
CA MET A 25 6.16 6.93 10.10
C MET A 25 6.75 6.22 8.87
N GLN A 26 8.07 6.04 8.81
CA GLN A 26 8.73 5.30 7.73
C GLN A 26 8.27 3.85 7.66
N GLU A 27 8.19 3.16 8.81
CA GLU A 27 7.71 1.78 8.87
C GLU A 27 6.23 1.66 8.47
N ARG A 28 5.38 2.63 8.87
CA ARG A 28 3.98 2.70 8.44
C ARG A 28 3.85 2.86 6.92
N GLU A 29 4.65 3.74 6.31
CA GLU A 29 4.64 3.92 4.86
C GLU A 29 5.16 2.68 4.13
N LYS A 30 6.24 2.10 4.60
CA LYS A 30 6.80 0.86 4.07
C LYS A 30 5.75 -0.26 4.09
N ARG A 31 5.04 -0.41 5.21
CA ARG A 31 3.92 -1.34 5.33
C ARG A 31 2.82 -1.01 4.32
N TYR A 32 2.42 0.28 4.19
CA TYR A 32 1.42 0.71 3.22
C TYR A 32 1.80 0.32 1.78
N ARG A 33 3.06 0.56 1.38
CA ARG A 33 3.56 0.22 0.04
C ARG A 33 3.64 -1.29 -0.21
N LEU A 34 3.92 -2.07 0.82
CA LEU A 34 3.87 -3.53 0.71
C LEU A 34 2.44 -4.03 0.50
N ILE A 35 1.49 -3.51 1.27
CA ILE A 35 0.08 -3.85 1.14
C ILE A 35 -0.48 -3.42 -0.22
N GLU A 36 -0.14 -2.21 -0.68
CA GLU A 36 -0.57 -1.67 -1.98
C GLU A 36 -0.23 -2.60 -3.16
N LYS A 37 0.84 -3.38 -3.01
CA LYS A 37 1.31 -4.36 -4.02
C LYS A 37 0.96 -5.81 -3.66
N SER A 38 0.23 -6.02 -2.58
CA SER A 38 -0.06 -7.38 -2.10
C SER A 38 -1.14 -8.06 -2.94
N PRO A 39 -1.04 -9.39 -3.13
CA PRO A 39 -2.08 -10.17 -3.77
C PRO A 39 -3.41 -10.10 -3.01
N GLU A 40 -3.35 -10.00 -1.67
CA GLU A 40 -4.52 -9.92 -0.80
C GLU A 40 -5.34 -8.65 -1.04
N LEU A 41 -4.69 -7.50 -1.25
CA LEU A 41 -5.41 -6.26 -1.58
C LEU A 41 -6.01 -6.34 -2.98
N ALA A 42 -5.31 -6.92 -3.95
CA ALA A 42 -5.82 -7.12 -5.29
C ALA A 42 -7.07 -8.02 -5.27
N GLU A 43 -7.00 -9.18 -4.58
CA GLU A 43 -8.14 -10.09 -4.38
C GLU A 43 -9.31 -9.37 -3.69
N TYR A 44 -9.04 -8.61 -2.63
CA TYR A 44 -10.07 -7.85 -1.92
C TYR A 44 -10.79 -6.85 -2.84
N LEU A 45 -10.06 -6.11 -3.66
CA LEU A 45 -10.65 -5.12 -4.58
C LEU A 45 -11.50 -5.77 -5.67
N GLU A 46 -11.08 -6.92 -6.20
CA GLU A 46 -11.86 -7.70 -7.16
C GLU A 46 -13.15 -8.24 -6.52
N LEU A 47 -13.03 -8.85 -5.35
CA LEU A 47 -14.19 -9.36 -4.61
C LEU A 47 -15.14 -8.25 -4.19
N LYS A 48 -14.62 -7.09 -3.79
CA LYS A 48 -15.44 -5.91 -3.47
C LYS A 48 -16.26 -5.49 -4.67
N LYS A 49 -15.64 -5.34 -5.83
CA LYS A 49 -16.33 -4.99 -7.09
C LYS A 49 -17.41 -6.01 -7.44
N LEU A 50 -17.12 -7.29 -7.26
CA LEU A 50 -18.07 -8.38 -7.52
C LEU A 50 -19.26 -8.32 -6.56
N VAL A 51 -19.03 -8.27 -5.24
CA VAL A 51 -20.07 -8.29 -4.20
C VAL A 51 -20.97 -7.05 -4.26
N GLU A 52 -20.42 -5.90 -4.65
CA GLU A 52 -21.16 -4.65 -4.81
C GLU A 52 -21.96 -4.60 -6.12
N SER A 53 -21.71 -5.49 -7.10
CA SER A 53 -22.39 -5.51 -8.39
C SER A 53 -23.90 -5.81 -8.27
N ALA A 54 -24.68 -5.29 -9.19
CA ALA A 54 -26.12 -5.57 -9.27
C ALA A 54 -26.38 -7.06 -9.52
N GLU A 55 -25.61 -7.66 -10.43
CA GLU A 55 -25.73 -9.08 -10.77
C GLU A 55 -25.52 -10.00 -9.55
N PHE A 56 -24.51 -9.71 -8.73
CA PHE A 56 -24.28 -10.50 -7.50
C PHE A 56 -25.44 -10.38 -6.51
N LYS A 57 -25.97 -9.16 -6.34
CA LYS A 57 -27.11 -8.90 -5.44
C LYS A 57 -28.38 -9.59 -5.92
N GLU A 58 -28.64 -9.56 -7.22
CA GLU A 58 -29.76 -10.24 -7.86
C GLU A 58 -29.63 -11.76 -7.72
N THR A 59 -28.48 -12.32 -8.05
CA THR A 59 -28.22 -13.77 -7.90
C THR A 59 -28.38 -14.22 -6.45
N LYS A 60 -27.85 -13.44 -5.49
CA LYS A 60 -28.02 -13.70 -4.06
C LYS A 60 -29.50 -13.69 -3.67
N ALA A 61 -30.24 -12.66 -4.10
CA ALA A 61 -31.66 -12.52 -3.79
C ALA A 61 -32.46 -13.68 -4.40
N GLU A 62 -32.16 -14.08 -5.64
CA GLU A 62 -32.78 -15.22 -6.29
C GLU A 62 -32.52 -16.54 -5.55
N LEU A 63 -31.27 -16.85 -5.24
CA LEU A 63 -30.91 -18.08 -4.52
C LEU A 63 -31.50 -18.16 -3.12
N ILE A 64 -31.71 -17.02 -2.44
CA ILE A 64 -32.31 -17.01 -1.09
C ILE A 64 -33.82 -17.06 -1.16
N ASN A 65 -34.47 -16.24 -1.98
CA ASN A 65 -35.89 -15.94 -1.86
C ASN A 65 -36.80 -16.81 -2.76
N ARG A 66 -36.27 -17.29 -3.91
CA ARG A 66 -37.08 -18.06 -4.85
C ARG A 66 -37.43 -19.41 -4.27
N LYS A 67 -38.73 -19.72 -4.18
CA LYS A 67 -39.18 -21.00 -3.67
C LYS A 67 -39.02 -22.07 -4.74
N TYR A 68 -38.66 -23.31 -4.34
CA TYR A 68 -38.50 -24.44 -5.24
C TYR A 68 -39.70 -24.62 -6.19
N LYS A 69 -40.93 -24.58 -5.65
CA LYS A 69 -42.16 -24.71 -6.42
C LYS A 69 -42.37 -23.67 -7.52
N ASP A 70 -41.69 -22.52 -7.42
CA ASP A 70 -41.82 -21.41 -8.36
C ASP A 70 -40.75 -21.48 -9.45
N THR A 71 -39.80 -22.43 -9.36
CA THR A 71 -38.81 -22.71 -10.37
C THR A 71 -39.39 -23.58 -11.50
N GLN A 72 -38.79 -23.56 -12.68
CA GLN A 72 -39.18 -24.39 -13.83
C GLN A 72 -39.00 -25.88 -13.46
N GLU A 73 -37.84 -26.19 -12.87
CA GLU A 73 -37.50 -27.55 -12.42
C GLU A 73 -38.49 -28.06 -11.34
N GLY A 74 -38.79 -27.23 -10.38
CA GLY A 74 -39.78 -27.59 -9.35
C GLY A 74 -41.17 -27.85 -9.89
N ARG A 75 -41.66 -27.02 -10.81
CA ARG A 75 -42.98 -27.22 -11.44
C ARG A 75 -43.02 -28.50 -12.25
N LYS A 76 -42.00 -28.72 -13.12
CA LYS A 76 -41.93 -29.93 -13.96
C LYS A 76 -41.80 -31.20 -13.12
N MET A 77 -40.97 -31.18 -12.08
CA MET A 77 -40.84 -32.32 -11.19
C MET A 77 -42.15 -32.65 -10.43
N MET A 78 -42.82 -31.61 -9.92
CA MET A 78 -44.14 -31.81 -9.27
C MET A 78 -45.19 -32.32 -10.25
N GLU A 79 -45.19 -31.87 -11.49
CA GLU A 79 -46.11 -32.35 -12.54
C GLU A 79 -45.79 -33.81 -12.91
N TYR A 80 -44.52 -34.13 -13.12
CA TYR A 80 -44.05 -35.52 -13.35
C TYR A 80 -44.52 -36.45 -12.20
N GLU A 81 -44.24 -36.06 -10.96
CA GLU A 81 -44.66 -36.85 -9.80
C GLU A 81 -46.19 -37.00 -9.71
N LYS A 82 -46.95 -35.92 -9.99
CA LYS A 82 -48.43 -35.95 -10.01
C LYS A 82 -48.94 -36.93 -11.06
N LEU A 83 -48.40 -36.92 -12.28
CA LEU A 83 -48.76 -37.85 -13.35
C LEU A 83 -48.37 -39.29 -12.99
N CYS A 84 -47.12 -39.50 -12.52
CA CYS A 84 -46.67 -40.80 -12.04
C CYS A 84 -47.58 -41.41 -10.94
N ASN A 85 -48.09 -40.55 -10.08
CA ASN A 85 -48.94 -40.96 -8.95
C ASN A 85 -50.43 -41.02 -9.30
N SER A 86 -50.84 -40.65 -10.52
CA SER A 86 -52.24 -40.76 -10.92
C SER A 86 -52.70 -42.26 -10.93
N SER A 87 -53.91 -42.48 -10.45
CA SER A 87 -54.42 -43.87 -10.34
C SER A 87 -54.52 -44.57 -11.71
N ASN A 88 -54.83 -43.81 -12.76
CA ASN A 88 -54.96 -44.33 -14.11
C ASN A 88 -53.61 -44.76 -14.70
N ILE A 89 -52.60 -43.91 -14.55
CA ILE A 89 -51.24 -44.22 -15.06
C ILE A 89 -50.61 -45.34 -14.22
N ARG A 90 -50.80 -45.37 -12.92
CA ARG A 90 -50.32 -46.49 -12.09
C ARG A 90 -50.92 -47.85 -12.50
N ARG A 91 -52.26 -47.88 -12.80
CA ARG A 91 -52.93 -49.07 -13.32
C ARG A 91 -52.41 -49.44 -14.71
N TYR A 92 -52.18 -48.46 -15.57
CA TYR A 92 -51.56 -48.67 -16.91
C TYR A 92 -50.16 -49.28 -16.83
N ARG A 93 -49.27 -48.67 -16.02
CA ARG A 93 -47.89 -49.20 -15.81
C ARG A 93 -47.90 -50.59 -15.15
N ARG A 94 -48.89 -50.90 -14.30
CA ARG A 94 -49.08 -52.27 -13.76
C ARG A 94 -49.52 -53.24 -14.85
N ALA A 95 -50.42 -52.86 -15.75
CA ALA A 95 -50.84 -53.65 -16.86
C ALA A 95 -49.67 -54.00 -17.82
N LEU A 96 -48.76 -53.06 -18.07
CA LEU A 96 -47.55 -53.30 -18.87
C LEU A 96 -46.60 -54.34 -18.24
N LYS A 97 -46.61 -54.52 -16.93
CA LYS A 97 -45.78 -55.48 -16.19
C LYS A 97 -46.48 -56.82 -15.90
N ASP A 98 -47.81 -56.93 -16.16
CA ASP A 98 -48.59 -58.11 -15.94
C ASP A 98 -48.45 -59.06 -17.10
N GLU A 99 -47.76 -60.18 -16.91
CA GLU A 99 -47.49 -61.19 -17.95
C GLU A 99 -48.74 -61.77 -18.60
N GLU A 100 -49.79 -62.01 -17.80
CA GLU A 100 -51.06 -62.53 -18.31
C GLU A 100 -51.78 -61.48 -19.16
N PHE A 101 -51.69 -60.23 -18.74
CA PHE A 101 -52.23 -59.12 -19.54
C PHE A 101 -51.46 -58.93 -20.84
N GLN A 102 -50.13 -59.08 -20.86
CA GLN A 102 -49.34 -59.03 -22.07
C GLN A 102 -49.69 -60.16 -23.01
N LYS A 103 -49.82 -61.38 -22.50
CA LYS A 103 -50.30 -62.55 -23.31
C LYS A 103 -51.70 -62.28 -23.91
N PHE A 104 -52.57 -61.65 -23.14
CA PHE A 104 -53.88 -61.21 -23.63
C PHE A 104 -53.80 -60.19 -24.77
N LEU A 105 -52.93 -59.18 -24.65
CA LEU A 105 -52.74 -58.17 -25.71
C LEU A 105 -52.24 -58.81 -27.00
N LEU A 106 -51.22 -59.70 -26.91
CA LEU A 106 -50.68 -60.44 -28.06
C LEU A 106 -51.75 -61.32 -28.73
N PHE A 107 -52.53 -61.99 -27.89
CA PHE A 107 -53.65 -62.83 -28.40
C PHE A 107 -54.68 -61.99 -29.11
N ARG A 108 -55.03 -60.81 -28.60
CA ARG A 108 -55.99 -59.87 -29.18
C ARG A 108 -55.57 -59.40 -30.57
N GLU A 109 -54.28 -59.22 -30.81
CA GLU A 109 -53.70 -58.77 -32.06
C GLU A 109 -53.48 -59.93 -33.06
N SER A 110 -53.70 -61.19 -32.66
CA SER A 110 -53.51 -62.35 -33.47
C SER A 110 -54.71 -62.63 -34.38
N GLU A 111 -54.47 -63.29 -35.48
CA GLU A 111 -55.49 -63.81 -36.42
C GLU A 111 -56.50 -64.74 -35.73
N ASP A 112 -56.10 -65.44 -34.70
CA ASP A 112 -56.92 -66.38 -33.95
C ASP A 112 -58.04 -65.62 -33.19
N PHE A 113 -57.76 -64.45 -32.66
CA PHE A 113 -58.80 -63.61 -32.04
C PHE A 113 -59.84 -63.16 -33.09
N ALA A 114 -59.39 -62.81 -34.29
CA ALA A 114 -60.27 -62.38 -35.40
C ALA A 114 -61.18 -63.50 -35.90
N LYS A 115 -60.79 -64.78 -35.74
CA LYS A 115 -61.57 -65.97 -36.18
C LYS A 115 -62.63 -66.41 -35.18
N ILE A 116 -62.69 -65.85 -33.92
CA ILE A 116 -63.68 -66.23 -32.92
C ILE A 116 -65.04 -65.63 -33.33
N LYS A 117 -65.96 -66.54 -33.88
CA LYS A 117 -67.25 -66.13 -34.47
C LYS A 117 -68.45 -66.37 -33.56
N SER A 118 -68.31 -67.13 -32.45
CA SER A 118 -69.48 -67.52 -31.63
C SER A 118 -69.19 -67.47 -30.13
N ILE A 119 -70.24 -67.26 -29.33
CA ILE A 119 -70.19 -67.28 -27.86
C ILE A 119 -69.88 -68.69 -27.34
N LYS A 120 -70.20 -69.78 -28.12
CA LYS A 120 -69.92 -71.15 -27.72
C LYS A 120 -68.43 -71.41 -27.68
N GLU A 121 -67.62 -70.88 -28.60
CA GLU A 121 -66.15 -71.00 -28.61
C GLU A 121 -65.53 -70.29 -27.38
N VAL A 122 -66.09 -69.15 -27.00
CA VAL A 122 -65.67 -68.39 -25.77
C VAL A 122 -65.99 -69.25 -24.52
N LEU A 123 -67.02 -70.03 -24.46
CA LEU A 123 -67.45 -70.80 -23.31
C LEU A 123 -66.73 -72.13 -23.10
N THR A 124 -66.19 -72.70 -24.16
CA THR A 124 -65.52 -74.05 -24.12
C THR A 124 -64.03 -73.97 -23.71
N ASP A 125 -63.33 -72.96 -24.11
CA ASP A 125 -61.91 -72.79 -23.78
C ASP A 125 -61.70 -71.88 -22.52
N ALA A 126 -61.05 -72.42 -21.49
CA ALA A 126 -60.81 -71.76 -20.24
C ALA A 126 -59.91 -70.49 -20.39
N LYS A 127 -58.95 -70.53 -21.38
CA LYS A 127 -58.07 -69.40 -21.70
C LYS A 127 -58.84 -68.25 -22.37
N ILE A 128 -59.68 -68.60 -23.35
CA ILE A 128 -60.58 -67.66 -24.08
C ILE A 128 -61.55 -67.03 -23.10
N ARG A 129 -62.16 -67.76 -22.20
CA ARG A 129 -63.07 -67.21 -21.14
C ARG A 129 -62.33 -66.17 -20.25
N ARG A 130 -61.10 -66.49 -19.86
CA ARG A 130 -60.29 -65.57 -19.06
C ARG A 130 -59.95 -64.32 -19.83
N TYR A 131 -59.57 -64.42 -21.09
CA TYR A 131 -59.27 -63.30 -21.96
C TYR A 131 -60.50 -62.43 -22.27
N ASN A 132 -61.66 -63.05 -22.43
CA ASN A 132 -62.93 -62.33 -22.61
C ASN A 132 -63.31 -61.53 -21.35
N LYS A 133 -63.09 -62.04 -20.15
CA LYS A 133 -63.25 -61.29 -18.90
C LYS A 133 -62.27 -60.09 -18.84
N LEU A 134 -61.05 -60.28 -19.24
CA LEU A 134 -60.06 -59.19 -19.35
C LEU A 134 -60.52 -58.13 -20.36
N TYR A 135 -61.01 -58.49 -21.52
CA TYR A 135 -61.52 -57.58 -22.57
C TYR A 135 -62.67 -56.68 -22.05
N HIS A 136 -63.58 -57.21 -21.25
CA HIS A 136 -64.70 -56.46 -20.67
C HIS A 136 -64.38 -55.79 -19.34
N SER A 137 -63.18 -56.01 -18.82
CA SER A 137 -62.78 -55.47 -17.53
C SER A 137 -62.52 -53.99 -17.55
N SER A 138 -62.72 -53.35 -16.37
CA SER A 138 -62.34 -51.96 -16.15
C SER A 138 -60.80 -51.76 -16.27
N TYR A 139 -60.04 -52.83 -16.10
CA TYR A 139 -58.59 -52.87 -16.22
C TYR A 139 -58.12 -52.61 -17.66
N TYR A 140 -58.73 -53.33 -18.61
CA TYR A 140 -58.47 -53.15 -20.05
C TYR A 140 -59.02 -51.81 -20.55
N LYS A 141 -60.19 -51.38 -20.12
CA LYS A 141 -60.76 -50.06 -20.45
C LYS A 141 -59.85 -48.93 -20.00
N ASN A 142 -59.27 -49.02 -18.80
CA ASN A 142 -58.29 -48.05 -18.31
C ASN A 142 -57.01 -48.10 -19.16
N TYR A 143 -56.50 -49.29 -19.51
CA TYR A 143 -55.35 -49.41 -20.38
C TYR A 143 -55.52 -48.68 -21.70
N LEU A 144 -56.61 -48.91 -22.41
CA LEU A 144 -56.90 -48.25 -23.67
C LEU A 144 -57.12 -46.70 -23.50
N LYS A 145 -57.76 -46.30 -22.44
CA LYS A 145 -57.95 -44.90 -22.13
C LYS A 145 -56.65 -44.18 -21.92
N VAL A 146 -55.72 -44.78 -21.23
CA VAL A 146 -54.43 -44.16 -20.89
C VAL A 146 -53.48 -44.26 -22.08
N LEU A 147 -53.44 -45.37 -22.82
CA LEU A 147 -52.60 -45.58 -23.98
C LEU A 147 -52.65 -44.43 -25.02
N ASN A 148 -53.84 -43.89 -25.23
CA ASN A 148 -54.09 -42.80 -26.18
C ASN A 148 -54.33 -41.43 -25.50
N SER A 149 -53.98 -41.34 -24.21
CA SER A 149 -54.24 -40.08 -23.48
C SER A 149 -53.12 -39.08 -23.65
N PRO A 150 -53.48 -37.77 -23.71
CA PRO A 150 -52.51 -36.70 -23.65
C PRO A 150 -51.62 -36.79 -22.41
N ASP A 151 -52.14 -37.27 -21.27
CA ASP A 151 -51.41 -37.39 -20.01
C ASP A 151 -50.23 -38.39 -20.12
N LEU A 152 -50.43 -39.51 -20.88
CA LEU A 152 -49.34 -40.47 -21.06
C LEU A 152 -48.23 -39.86 -21.93
N LYS A 153 -48.61 -39.23 -23.03
CA LYS A 153 -47.63 -38.59 -23.94
C LYS A 153 -46.87 -37.51 -23.17
N HIS A 154 -47.56 -36.69 -22.39
CA HIS A 154 -46.94 -35.64 -21.58
C HIS A 154 -46.02 -36.21 -20.50
N LEU A 155 -46.41 -37.31 -19.91
CA LEU A 155 -45.57 -38.02 -18.94
C LEU A 155 -44.26 -38.53 -19.58
N GLU A 156 -44.33 -39.09 -20.79
CA GLU A 156 -43.16 -39.55 -21.52
C GLU A 156 -42.21 -38.41 -21.88
N GLU A 157 -42.75 -37.28 -22.33
CA GLU A 157 -41.97 -36.05 -22.59
C GLU A 157 -41.30 -35.51 -21.31
N LEU A 158 -42.02 -35.47 -20.18
CA LEU A 158 -41.46 -35.10 -18.90
C LEU A 158 -40.41 -36.08 -18.39
N GLU A 159 -40.65 -37.41 -18.57
CA GLU A 159 -39.68 -38.45 -18.15
C GLU A 159 -38.37 -38.32 -18.91
N GLU A 160 -38.39 -38.01 -20.20
CA GLU A 160 -37.21 -37.78 -21.02
C GLU A 160 -36.49 -36.51 -20.55
N GLU A 161 -37.22 -35.42 -20.26
CA GLU A 161 -36.65 -34.18 -19.84
C GLU A 161 -36.03 -34.26 -18.43
N VAL A 162 -36.73 -34.89 -17.48
CA VAL A 162 -36.28 -35.08 -16.11
C VAL A 162 -35.00 -35.94 -16.03
N ARG A 163 -34.82 -36.85 -16.97
CA ARG A 163 -33.60 -37.71 -17.03
C ARG A 163 -32.37 -37.00 -17.56
N LYS A 164 -32.49 -35.81 -18.19
CA LYS A 164 -31.34 -35.08 -18.72
C LYS A 164 -30.44 -34.61 -17.57
N ASP A 165 -29.13 -34.77 -17.72
CA ASP A 165 -28.14 -34.37 -16.71
C ASP A 165 -28.25 -32.89 -16.31
N ASP A 166 -28.51 -32.03 -17.28
CA ASP A 166 -28.66 -30.59 -17.01
C ASP A 166 -29.90 -30.29 -16.17
N PHE A 167 -31.02 -31.00 -16.40
CA PHE A 167 -32.20 -30.88 -15.56
C PHE A 167 -31.91 -31.35 -14.15
N GLN A 168 -31.25 -32.48 -13.98
CA GLN A 168 -30.91 -33.04 -12.66
C GLN A 168 -30.01 -32.11 -11.86
N LYS A 169 -29.00 -31.50 -12.49
CA LYS A 169 -28.13 -30.51 -11.86
C LYS A 169 -28.92 -29.27 -11.36
N ARG A 170 -29.77 -28.69 -12.24
CA ARG A 170 -30.61 -27.55 -11.86
C ARG A 170 -31.65 -27.92 -10.79
N HIS A 171 -32.27 -29.09 -10.92
CA HIS A 171 -33.19 -29.60 -9.91
C HIS A 171 -32.53 -29.75 -8.54
N ALA A 172 -31.34 -30.38 -8.49
CA ALA A 172 -30.58 -30.55 -7.25
C ALA A 172 -30.23 -29.20 -6.60
N LEU A 173 -29.82 -28.21 -7.40
CA LEU A 173 -29.58 -26.84 -6.91
C LEU A 173 -30.82 -26.24 -6.27
N TRP A 174 -31.98 -26.28 -6.96
CA TRP A 174 -33.19 -25.65 -6.47
C TRP A 174 -33.87 -26.40 -5.34
N ALA A 175 -33.70 -27.71 -5.26
CA ALA A 175 -34.18 -28.54 -4.17
C ALA A 175 -33.37 -28.38 -2.87
N ASP A 176 -32.12 -27.92 -2.97
CA ASP A 176 -31.29 -27.67 -1.80
C ASP A 176 -31.76 -26.41 -1.04
N SER A 177 -32.24 -26.63 0.16
CA SER A 177 -32.65 -25.53 1.07
C SER A 177 -31.48 -24.65 1.52
N LYS A 178 -30.25 -25.14 1.43
CA LYS A 178 -28.99 -24.43 1.78
C LYS A 178 -28.21 -23.96 0.54
N ARG A 179 -28.84 -23.98 -0.64
CA ARG A 179 -28.21 -23.65 -1.94
C ARG A 179 -27.36 -22.39 -1.93
N TRP A 180 -27.79 -21.32 -1.23
CA TRP A 180 -26.99 -20.12 -1.05
C TRP A 180 -25.67 -20.43 -0.34
N LYS A 181 -25.71 -21.14 0.79
CA LYS A 181 -24.50 -21.48 1.56
C LYS A 181 -23.54 -22.42 0.80
N HIS A 182 -24.07 -23.22 -0.11
CA HIS A 182 -23.28 -24.14 -0.94
C HIS A 182 -22.81 -23.51 -2.26
N SER A 183 -23.27 -22.29 -2.57
CA SER A 183 -22.94 -21.59 -3.81
C SER A 183 -21.51 -21.04 -3.80
N GLU A 184 -20.94 -20.89 -4.99
CA GLU A 184 -19.63 -20.22 -5.18
C GLU A 184 -19.69 -18.75 -4.75
N GLN A 185 -20.83 -18.09 -4.99
CA GLN A 185 -21.06 -16.71 -4.59
C GLN A 185 -20.98 -16.52 -3.07
N PHE A 186 -21.49 -17.48 -2.29
CA PHE A 186 -21.38 -17.43 -0.83
C PHE A 186 -19.92 -17.56 -0.38
N ARG A 187 -19.13 -18.44 -0.99
CA ARG A 187 -17.69 -18.57 -0.69
C ARG A 187 -16.94 -17.28 -1.00
N LYS A 188 -17.24 -16.64 -2.14
CA LYS A 188 -16.67 -15.34 -2.51
C LYS A 188 -17.04 -14.24 -1.52
N LEU A 189 -18.31 -14.22 -1.06
CA LEU A 189 -18.75 -13.29 -0.03
C LEU A 189 -18.01 -13.51 1.30
N GLN A 190 -17.90 -14.76 1.75
CA GLN A 190 -17.15 -15.09 2.97
C GLN A 190 -15.68 -14.65 2.86
N ARG A 191 -15.05 -14.92 1.73
CA ARG A 191 -13.66 -14.51 1.49
C ARG A 191 -13.49 -12.99 1.50
N TYR A 192 -14.42 -12.26 0.88
CA TYR A 192 -14.47 -10.79 0.95
C TYR A 192 -14.58 -10.30 2.39
N GLU A 193 -15.52 -10.86 3.18
CA GLU A 193 -15.72 -10.46 4.58
C GLU A 193 -14.53 -10.82 5.48
N GLU A 194 -13.83 -11.90 5.19
CA GLU A 194 -12.60 -12.29 5.86
C GLU A 194 -11.48 -11.27 5.58
N LEU A 195 -11.23 -10.97 4.30
CA LEU A 195 -10.22 -10.00 3.89
C LEU A 195 -10.53 -8.59 4.42
N ALA A 196 -11.81 -8.18 4.43
CA ALA A 196 -12.24 -6.90 4.99
C ALA A 196 -11.94 -6.75 6.49
N LYS A 197 -11.81 -7.86 7.21
CA LYS A 197 -11.47 -7.88 8.66
C LYS A 197 -9.96 -7.90 8.90
N SER A 198 -9.15 -8.17 7.88
CA SER A 198 -7.70 -8.23 8.03
C SER A 198 -7.14 -6.87 8.46
N ASP A 199 -6.09 -6.90 9.27
CA ASP A 199 -5.44 -5.69 9.77
C ASP A 199 -4.76 -4.91 8.65
N ASP A 200 -4.31 -5.58 7.60
CA ASP A 200 -3.65 -4.94 6.46
C ASP A 200 -4.65 -4.18 5.58
N ILE A 201 -5.82 -4.74 5.29
CA ILE A 201 -6.87 -4.04 4.53
C ILE A 201 -7.39 -2.82 5.34
N LYS A 202 -7.64 -2.98 6.63
CA LYS A 202 -8.02 -1.86 7.51
C LYS A 202 -6.95 -0.78 7.54
N PHE A 203 -5.68 -1.18 7.72
CA PHE A 203 -4.55 -0.26 7.71
C PHE A 203 -4.44 0.50 6.39
N TYR A 204 -4.58 -0.19 5.24
CA TYR A 204 -4.53 0.42 3.91
C TYR A 204 -5.56 1.55 3.76
N TYR A 205 -6.82 1.30 4.13
CA TYR A 205 -7.88 2.31 4.01
C TYR A 205 -7.69 3.47 4.99
N THR A 206 -7.37 3.18 6.25
CA THR A 206 -7.09 4.22 7.25
C THR A 206 -5.93 5.10 6.80
N ARG A 207 -4.83 4.50 6.30
CA ARG A 207 -3.66 5.24 5.85
C ARG A 207 -3.93 6.09 4.60
N ARG A 208 -4.75 5.61 3.68
CA ARG A 208 -5.13 6.33 2.46
C ARG A 208 -5.91 7.61 2.76
N GLU A 209 -6.70 7.62 3.84
CA GLU A 209 -7.49 8.77 4.26
C GLU A 209 -6.69 9.78 5.08
N GLU A 210 -5.57 9.37 5.68
CA GLU A 210 -4.69 10.28 6.42
C GLU A 210 -4.01 11.26 5.46
N LYS A 211 -4.36 12.55 5.57
CA LYS A 211 -3.60 13.65 4.93
C LYS A 211 -2.34 13.90 5.76
N ILE A 212 -1.23 13.26 5.38
CA ILE A 212 0.03 13.42 6.10
C ILE A 212 0.94 14.32 5.28
N ASP A 213 1.20 15.54 5.77
CA ASP A 213 2.21 16.47 5.22
C ASP A 213 3.62 15.87 5.23
N TRP A 214 3.83 14.79 6.00
CA TRP A 214 5.08 14.04 6.14
C TRP A 214 5.17 12.80 5.23
N ALA A 215 4.17 12.49 4.42
CA ALA A 215 4.21 11.38 3.45
C ALA A 215 5.34 11.54 2.42
N GLU A 216 5.84 12.75 2.30
CA GLU A 216 6.99 13.12 1.47
C GLU A 216 8.33 12.59 2.01
N LEU A 217 8.38 12.15 3.29
CA LEU A 217 9.60 11.70 3.99
C LEU A 217 10.15 10.35 3.52
N PHE A 218 9.50 9.64 2.61
CA PHE A 218 9.70 8.20 2.51
C PHE A 218 10.56 7.72 1.34
N ARG A 219 11.12 8.63 0.56
CA ARG A 219 12.10 8.26 -0.46
C ARG A 219 13.42 8.96 -0.15
N PRO A 220 14.30 8.31 0.64
CA PRO A 220 15.60 8.88 0.89
C PRO A 220 16.34 9.02 -0.46
N ALA A 221 16.74 10.25 -0.78
CA ALA A 221 17.61 10.55 -1.90
C ALA A 221 19.06 10.47 -1.47
N PHE A 222 19.31 10.70 -0.18
CA PHE A 222 20.60 10.62 0.47
C PHE A 222 20.42 10.19 1.92
N ASP A 223 21.21 9.24 2.40
CA ASP A 223 21.25 8.79 3.79
C ASP A 223 22.72 8.50 4.16
N ASP A 224 23.25 9.29 5.08
CA ASP A 224 24.61 9.15 5.57
C ASP A 224 24.60 9.07 7.11
N ASP A 225 24.99 7.92 7.62
CA ASP A 225 25.11 7.61 9.05
C ASP A 225 26.49 8.00 9.62
N MET A 226 27.32 8.66 8.85
CA MET A 226 28.68 9.08 9.19
C MET A 226 29.61 7.91 9.57
N SER A 227 29.35 6.71 9.06
CA SER A 227 30.21 5.55 9.28
C SER A 227 31.54 5.63 8.53
N SER A 228 31.61 6.46 7.48
CA SER A 228 32.81 6.66 6.66
C SER A 228 32.81 8.02 5.96
N SER A 229 33.97 8.41 5.44
CA SER A 229 34.16 9.66 4.69
C SER A 229 33.72 9.59 3.21
N LYS A 230 33.18 8.46 2.73
CA LYS A 230 32.97 8.21 1.30
C LYS A 230 32.13 9.29 0.57
N ASN A 231 31.22 9.93 1.28
CA ASN A 231 30.34 10.96 0.75
C ASN A 231 30.88 12.38 0.94
N TRP A 232 32.01 12.54 1.61
CA TRP A 232 32.55 13.84 2.03
C TRP A 232 33.90 14.12 1.39
N LYS A 233 34.05 15.33 0.87
CA LYS A 233 35.30 15.85 0.34
C LYS A 233 35.71 17.11 1.08
N ALA A 234 37.03 17.29 1.28
CA ALA A 234 37.56 18.53 1.82
C ALA A 234 37.37 19.67 0.82
N GLY A 235 37.04 20.86 1.31
CA GLY A 235 36.81 22.04 0.50
C GLY A 235 35.37 22.55 0.58
N PHE A 236 35.14 23.74 -0.02
CA PHE A 236 33.82 24.39 -0.08
C PHE A 236 32.92 23.86 -1.20
N GLY A 237 33.46 23.03 -2.10
CA GLY A 237 32.77 22.57 -3.29
C GLY A 237 32.53 23.67 -4.33
N TYR A 238 33.42 24.65 -4.41
CA TYR A 238 33.29 25.75 -5.35
C TYR A 238 33.21 25.29 -6.80
N THR A 239 32.34 25.93 -7.58
CA THR A 239 32.15 25.65 -9.00
C THR A 239 33.14 26.41 -9.88
N ASN A 240 33.74 27.49 -9.35
CA ASN A 240 34.72 28.32 -10.09
C ASN A 240 36.11 27.74 -9.95
N PRO A 241 36.77 27.27 -11.07
CA PRO A 241 38.13 26.73 -11.02
C PRO A 241 39.18 27.74 -10.57
N ALA A 242 38.91 29.06 -10.71
CA ALA A 242 39.81 30.11 -10.26
C ALA A 242 39.76 30.34 -8.75
N ALA A 243 38.66 29.96 -8.08
CA ALA A 243 38.57 29.96 -6.63
C ALA A 243 39.18 28.67 -6.14
N LYS A 244 40.38 28.72 -5.55
CA LYS A 244 40.97 27.54 -4.95
C LYS A 244 40.14 27.04 -3.79
N ASP A 245 39.53 25.89 -3.96
CA ASP A 245 38.63 25.28 -2.98
C ASP A 245 39.41 24.88 -1.71
N GLY A 246 38.82 25.18 -0.55
CA GLY A 246 39.43 24.85 0.74
C GLY A 246 40.59 25.73 1.16
N HIS A 247 40.81 26.89 0.51
CA HIS A 247 41.86 27.84 0.90
C HIS A 247 41.52 28.52 2.24
N SER A 248 42.54 28.63 3.09
CA SER A 248 42.50 29.42 4.31
C SER A 248 42.45 30.91 4.00
N ARG A 249 42.04 31.73 4.95
CA ARG A 249 41.95 33.20 4.82
C ARG A 249 42.77 33.86 5.92
N THR A 250 43.44 34.96 5.57
CA THR A 250 44.21 35.72 6.58
C THR A 250 43.35 36.40 7.64
N SER A 251 42.04 36.47 7.43
CA SER A 251 41.04 36.93 8.40
C SER A 251 40.62 35.89 9.42
N GLU A 252 41.25 34.72 9.42
CA GLU A 252 40.95 33.60 10.30
C GLU A 252 42.20 33.14 11.06
N HIS A 253 42.03 32.57 12.26
CA HIS A 253 43.15 32.03 13.06
C HIS A 253 43.62 30.64 12.59
N GLN A 254 42.80 29.92 11.80
CA GLN A 254 43.11 28.57 11.40
C GLN A 254 43.45 28.41 9.92
N ALA A 255 44.31 27.47 9.63
CA ALA A 255 44.47 26.89 8.29
C ALA A 255 43.50 25.72 8.12
N TYR A 256 42.88 25.60 6.93
CA TYR A 256 42.18 24.38 6.56
C TYR A 256 43.19 23.26 6.26
N ASN A 257 42.88 22.03 6.72
CA ASN A 257 43.86 20.96 6.81
C ASN A 257 43.58 19.80 5.82
N GLY A 258 42.68 20.03 4.84
CA GLY A 258 42.43 19.09 3.76
C GLY A 258 41.78 17.78 4.22
N GLY A 259 40.91 17.86 5.23
CA GLY A 259 40.19 16.73 5.81
C GLY A 259 40.89 16.06 7.00
N LYS A 260 42.08 16.49 7.39
CA LYS A 260 42.84 15.88 8.51
C LYS A 260 42.29 16.20 9.89
N ASN A 261 41.46 17.22 9.99
CA ASN A 261 40.74 17.60 11.21
C ASN A 261 39.31 17.04 11.26
N THR A 262 38.98 16.19 10.29
CA THR A 262 37.64 15.56 10.20
C THR A 262 37.75 14.06 10.40
N PHE A 263 37.09 13.56 11.44
CA PHE A 263 37.14 12.16 11.86
C PHE A 263 35.76 11.53 11.75
N PHE A 264 35.70 10.33 11.18
CA PHE A 264 34.50 9.50 11.11
C PHE A 264 34.68 8.36 12.10
N VAL A 265 34.06 8.46 13.26
CA VAL A 265 34.25 7.55 14.40
C VAL A 265 32.94 7.33 15.16
N ASP A 266 32.68 6.11 15.56
CA ASP A 266 31.47 5.71 16.30
C ASP A 266 30.16 6.22 15.67
N GLY A 267 30.02 6.12 14.34
CA GLY A 267 28.83 6.58 13.61
C GLY A 267 28.59 8.07 13.72
N ARG A 268 29.65 8.87 13.68
CA ARG A 268 29.54 10.34 13.62
C ARG A 268 30.76 10.95 12.92
N MET A 269 30.55 12.11 12.35
CA MET A 269 31.60 13.00 11.87
C MET A 269 31.92 14.02 12.96
N ASP A 270 33.17 14.06 13.41
CA ASP A 270 33.74 15.08 14.28
C ASP A 270 34.66 15.99 13.46
N LEU A 271 34.29 17.26 13.26
CA LEU A 271 35.11 18.26 12.60
C LEU A 271 35.70 19.18 13.68
N GLU A 272 37.02 19.17 13.83
CA GLU A 272 37.73 19.78 14.96
C GLU A 272 38.51 21.01 14.54
N THR A 273 38.48 22.03 15.41
CA THR A 273 39.47 23.10 15.43
C THR A 273 40.50 22.76 16.50
N ARG A 274 41.78 22.72 16.13
CA ARG A 274 42.90 22.27 16.99
C ARG A 274 43.97 23.36 17.10
N ALA A 275 44.54 23.50 18.28
CA ALA A 275 45.72 24.31 18.50
C ALA A 275 46.96 23.62 17.86
N GLU A 276 47.19 23.89 16.61
CA GLU A 276 48.27 23.31 15.81
C GLU A 276 48.81 24.37 14.85
N SER A 277 50.07 24.72 14.99
CA SER A 277 50.71 25.71 14.08
C SER A 277 50.93 25.12 12.68
N LYS A 278 50.49 25.86 11.67
CA LYS A 278 50.58 25.45 10.29
C LYS A 278 50.91 26.62 9.36
N LYS A 279 51.95 26.45 8.55
CA LYS A 279 52.24 27.33 7.40
C LYS A 279 51.41 26.90 6.20
N ALA A 280 50.60 27.81 5.67
CA ALA A 280 49.75 27.53 4.50
C ALA A 280 49.59 28.76 3.61
N VAL A 281 49.20 28.53 2.37
CA VAL A 281 48.82 29.62 1.45
C VAL A 281 47.39 30.05 1.83
N ALA A 282 47.21 31.33 2.10
CA ALA A 282 45.96 31.93 2.48
C ALA A 282 45.55 33.05 1.51
N TRP A 283 44.25 33.26 1.40
CA TRP A 283 43.70 34.41 0.68
C TRP A 283 43.67 35.63 1.59
N ASP A 284 44.35 36.70 1.12
CA ASP A 284 44.29 38.01 1.70
C ASP A 284 43.48 38.94 0.78
N GLU A 285 42.52 39.69 1.31
CA GLU A 285 41.65 40.54 0.49
C GLU A 285 42.37 41.64 -0.28
N LYS A 286 43.51 42.09 0.21
CA LYS A 286 44.31 43.17 -0.38
C LYS A 286 45.47 42.65 -1.22
N LYS A 287 46.09 41.54 -0.80
CA LYS A 287 47.35 41.04 -1.38
C LYS A 287 47.19 39.79 -2.26
N GLY A 288 45.97 39.20 -2.25
CA GLY A 288 45.71 37.92 -2.91
C GLY A 288 46.29 36.74 -2.13
N PHE A 289 46.82 35.74 -2.85
CA PHE A 289 47.40 34.54 -2.21
C PHE A 289 48.78 34.85 -1.62
N THR A 290 48.90 34.66 -0.31
CA THR A 290 50.15 34.87 0.47
C THR A 290 50.44 33.70 1.38
N GLU A 291 51.71 33.48 1.72
CA GLU A 291 52.09 32.55 2.77
C GLU A 291 51.75 33.14 4.14
N HIS A 292 51.11 32.37 4.99
CA HIS A 292 50.74 32.77 6.32
C HIS A 292 50.99 31.63 7.32
N VAL A 293 51.35 31.97 8.56
CA VAL A 293 51.49 31.01 9.66
C VAL A 293 50.26 31.12 10.53
N PHE A 294 49.52 30.05 10.64
CA PHE A 294 48.32 29.92 11.48
C PHE A 294 48.65 29.24 12.79
N GLU A 295 47.94 29.64 13.85
CA GLU A 295 48.12 29.03 15.17
C GLU A 295 47.18 27.80 15.37
N TYR A 296 46.16 27.69 14.53
CA TYR A 296 45.17 26.63 14.56
C TYR A 296 45.02 25.96 13.22
N THR A 297 44.50 24.74 13.24
CA THR A 297 43.99 24.03 12.06
C THR A 297 42.52 23.69 12.22
N SER A 298 41.80 23.59 11.12
CA SER A 298 40.40 23.14 11.05
C SER A 298 40.11 22.57 9.66
N ASP A 299 38.85 22.22 9.41
CA ASP A 299 38.42 21.74 8.09
C ASP A 299 37.09 22.36 7.61
N VAL A 300 36.92 22.25 6.31
CA VAL A 300 35.65 22.41 5.61
C VAL A 300 35.41 21.18 4.75
N MET A 301 34.21 20.61 4.84
CA MET A 301 33.83 19.37 4.16
C MET A 301 32.52 19.55 3.41
N ASN A 302 32.36 18.91 2.25
CA ASN A 302 31.17 18.99 1.43
C ASN A 302 30.78 17.65 0.81
N THR A 303 29.49 17.52 0.39
CA THR A 303 28.96 16.31 -0.26
C THR A 303 28.73 16.48 -1.76
N LYS A 304 29.22 17.52 -2.41
CA LYS A 304 28.89 17.88 -3.79
C LYS A 304 29.08 16.76 -4.81
N GLU A 305 30.17 15.99 -4.69
CA GLU A 305 30.44 14.87 -5.60
C GLU A 305 29.52 13.67 -5.37
N ALA A 306 29.04 13.50 -4.14
CA ALA A 306 28.19 12.37 -3.77
C ALA A 306 26.69 12.67 -3.91
N PHE A 307 26.30 13.94 -3.69
CA PHE A 307 24.88 14.30 -3.62
C PHE A 307 24.63 15.77 -3.89
N THR A 308 23.64 16.09 -4.73
CA THR A 308 23.06 17.41 -4.94
C THR A 308 21.57 17.32 -5.18
N GLN A 309 20.76 18.28 -4.69
CA GLN A 309 19.30 18.30 -4.89
C GLN A 309 18.73 19.72 -4.86
N GLU A 310 17.69 20.00 -5.66
CA GLU A 310 17.05 21.34 -5.78
C GLU A 310 15.87 21.55 -4.83
N SER A 311 15.25 20.52 -4.34
CA SER A 311 14.08 20.59 -3.45
C SER A 311 13.99 19.35 -2.57
N GLY A 312 13.21 19.40 -1.51
CA GLY A 312 13.02 18.27 -0.63
C GLY A 312 13.07 18.63 0.85
N LEU A 313 13.19 17.60 1.68
CA LEU A 313 13.43 17.74 3.11
C LEU A 313 14.84 17.28 3.44
N PHE A 314 15.66 18.23 3.89
CA PHE A 314 17.05 18.03 4.32
C PHE A 314 17.08 18.00 5.83
N MET A 315 17.70 17.00 6.41
CA MET A 315 17.75 16.78 7.85
C MET A 315 19.15 16.40 8.29
N ALA A 316 19.55 16.87 9.47
CA ALA A 316 20.81 16.42 10.10
C ALA A 316 20.70 16.46 11.61
N LYS A 317 21.39 15.53 12.29
CA LYS A 317 21.53 15.50 13.74
C LYS A 317 22.87 16.06 14.13
N VAL A 318 22.85 17.27 14.71
CA VAL A 318 24.05 18.08 14.89
C VAL A 318 24.15 18.59 16.34
N ARG A 319 25.40 18.78 16.79
CA ARG A 319 25.76 19.55 17.99
C ARG A 319 27.13 20.17 17.83
N SER A 320 27.47 21.16 18.67
CA SER A 320 28.84 21.67 18.76
C SER A 320 29.29 21.86 20.21
N GLN A 321 30.58 21.99 20.42
CA GLN A 321 31.18 22.29 21.73
C GLN A 321 32.51 23.02 21.54
N GLY A 322 32.96 23.74 22.59
CA GLY A 322 34.22 24.47 22.57
C GLY A 322 34.09 25.84 21.89
N ALA A 323 35.20 26.40 21.45
CA ALA A 323 35.30 27.73 20.85
C ALA A 323 35.07 27.71 19.34
N GLY A 324 34.98 28.91 18.74
CA GLY A 324 34.91 29.12 17.31
C GLY A 324 33.51 29.04 16.73
N HIS A 325 33.45 29.28 15.46
CA HIS A 325 32.22 29.24 14.66
C HIS A 325 32.06 27.86 14.02
N HIS A 326 30.82 27.40 13.97
CA HIS A 326 30.46 26.12 13.39
C HIS A 326 29.25 26.26 12.47
N PHE A 327 29.34 25.73 11.28
CA PHE A 327 28.27 25.72 10.29
C PHE A 327 28.00 24.31 9.77
N PHE A 328 26.74 23.93 9.72
CA PHE A 328 26.24 22.79 8.98
C PHE A 328 25.00 23.22 8.21
N GLY A 329 25.00 23.06 6.90
CA GLY A 329 23.88 23.52 6.08
C GLY A 329 24.04 23.16 4.61
N LEU A 330 23.37 23.95 3.77
CA LEU A 330 23.30 23.71 2.33
C LEU A 330 23.85 24.90 1.57
N THR A 331 24.59 24.62 0.50
CA THR A 331 25.16 25.60 -0.44
C THR A 331 25.08 25.10 -1.87
N THR A 332 25.09 26.02 -2.84
CA THR A 332 25.28 25.71 -4.27
C THR A 332 26.76 25.60 -4.65
N GLY A 333 27.68 25.92 -3.75
CA GLY A 333 29.10 26.05 -4.03
C GLY A 333 29.45 27.32 -4.81
N ARG A 334 28.59 28.31 -4.85
CA ARG A 334 28.85 29.66 -5.39
C ARG A 334 28.92 30.64 -4.23
N PRO A 335 30.06 31.37 -4.06
CA PRO A 335 30.32 32.18 -2.88
C PRO A 335 29.23 33.25 -2.57
N ASN A 336 28.55 33.77 -3.59
CA ASN A 336 27.58 34.84 -3.47
C ASN A 336 26.11 34.35 -3.43
N ASN A 337 25.90 33.04 -3.54
CA ASN A 337 24.57 32.49 -3.48
C ASN A 337 24.09 32.31 -2.03
N PRO A 338 22.78 32.36 -1.80
CA PRO A 338 22.21 32.06 -0.49
C PRO A 338 22.61 30.66 -0.01
N MET A 339 22.86 30.53 1.29
CA MET A 339 23.05 29.26 1.98
C MET A 339 21.95 29.06 2.99
N SER A 340 21.50 27.82 3.13
CA SER A 340 20.56 27.43 4.20
C SER A 340 21.35 26.87 5.38
N ALA A 341 21.40 27.64 6.48
CA ALA A 341 21.98 27.15 7.74
C ALA A 341 20.96 26.27 8.46
N LEU A 342 21.21 24.98 8.54
CA LEU A 342 20.51 24.07 9.44
C LEU A 342 21.01 24.32 10.87
N TYR A 343 22.31 24.43 11.01
CA TYR A 343 22.99 24.69 12.26
C TYR A 343 24.06 25.74 12.03
N HIS A 344 24.05 26.82 12.81
CA HIS A 344 25.08 27.84 12.80
C HIS A 344 25.35 28.30 14.22
N PHE A 345 26.60 28.25 14.64
CA PHE A 345 27.08 28.86 15.88
C PHE A 345 28.20 29.84 15.51
N ASN A 346 28.03 31.11 15.87
CA ASN A 346 28.95 32.19 15.52
C ASN A 346 29.78 32.70 16.69
N GLY A 347 30.10 31.85 17.66
CA GLY A 347 30.81 32.20 18.89
C GLY A 347 29.87 32.54 20.04
N ASP A 348 28.85 33.35 19.78
CA ASP A 348 27.88 33.84 20.79
C ASP A 348 26.48 33.23 20.59
N HIS A 349 26.02 33.14 19.37
CA HIS A 349 24.65 32.78 19.02
C HIS A 349 24.56 31.45 18.34
N HIS A 350 23.63 30.59 18.80
CA HIS A 350 23.22 29.39 18.12
C HIS A 350 21.99 29.73 17.27
N GLN A 351 22.09 29.58 15.95
CA GLN A 351 21.13 30.12 14.98
C GLN A 351 20.79 29.07 13.89
N MET A 352 19.66 29.28 13.21
CA MET A 352 19.34 28.65 11.94
C MET A 352 18.57 29.61 11.03
N GLY A 353 18.58 29.35 9.72
CA GLY A 353 17.87 30.20 8.76
C GLY A 353 18.62 30.40 7.44
N LEU A 354 18.35 31.51 6.77
CA LEU A 354 18.91 31.86 5.47
C LEU A 354 20.08 32.84 5.63
N VAL A 355 21.25 32.43 5.15
CA VAL A 355 22.44 33.29 5.02
C VAL A 355 22.48 33.81 3.58
N ASN A 356 22.32 35.15 3.42
CA ASN A 356 22.23 35.79 2.09
C ASN A 356 22.77 37.23 2.12
N GLY A 357 24.02 37.39 2.52
CA GLY A 357 24.64 38.70 2.64
C GLY A 357 23.77 39.66 3.47
N ALA A 358 23.49 40.84 2.93
CA ALA A 358 22.66 41.86 3.61
C ALA A 358 21.17 41.44 3.80
N LYS A 359 20.72 40.39 3.12
CA LYS A 359 19.35 39.82 3.24
C LYS A 359 19.33 38.56 4.10
N THR A 360 20.31 38.39 4.97
CA THR A 360 20.37 37.28 5.92
C THR A 360 19.20 37.30 6.89
N GLN A 361 18.56 36.14 7.08
CA GLN A 361 17.41 35.98 7.99
C GLN A 361 17.68 34.72 8.84
N MET A 362 18.17 35.00 10.05
CA MET A 362 18.53 33.97 11.04
C MET A 362 17.67 34.11 12.30
N VAL A 363 17.36 33.00 12.93
CA VAL A 363 16.64 32.94 14.19
C VAL A 363 17.54 32.37 15.27
N ASP A 364 17.69 33.07 16.38
CA ASP A 364 18.44 32.61 17.56
C ASP A 364 17.72 31.48 18.30
N LEU A 365 18.42 30.41 18.55
CA LEU A 365 17.95 29.25 19.28
C LEU A 365 18.45 29.28 20.75
N THR A 366 18.34 30.43 21.41
CA THR A 366 18.89 30.72 22.78
C THR A 366 18.41 29.78 23.85
N PHE A 367 17.25 29.15 23.66
CA PHE A 367 16.66 28.21 24.61
C PHE A 367 17.20 26.76 24.44
N MET A 368 18.06 26.53 23.45
CA MET A 368 18.57 25.18 23.12
C MET A 368 20.07 25.08 23.42
N PRO A 369 20.47 24.11 24.25
CA PRO A 369 21.89 23.88 24.48
C PRO A 369 22.55 23.31 23.24
N ARG A 370 23.49 24.05 22.64
CA ARG A 370 24.25 23.62 21.44
C ARG A 370 25.09 22.35 21.64
N THR A 371 25.37 22.00 22.91
CA THR A 371 26.14 20.82 23.32
C THR A 371 25.33 19.52 23.27
N LYS A 372 23.99 19.61 23.12
CA LYS A 372 23.13 18.44 22.95
C LYS A 372 22.76 18.25 21.48
N TYR A 373 22.63 17.01 21.07
CA TYR A 373 22.13 16.70 19.73
C TYR A 373 20.67 17.09 19.57
N HIS A 374 20.39 17.76 18.44
CA HIS A 374 19.03 18.00 17.95
C HIS A 374 18.97 17.68 16.46
N VAL A 375 17.79 17.39 15.97
CA VAL A 375 17.55 17.23 14.54
C VAL A 375 17.15 18.58 13.96
N TYR A 376 17.96 19.10 13.07
CA TYR A 376 17.73 20.31 12.31
C TYR A 376 17.26 19.93 10.93
N SER A 377 16.17 20.56 10.47
CA SER A 377 15.56 20.24 9.18
C SER A 377 15.28 21.48 8.36
N PHE A 378 15.38 21.32 7.06
CA PHE A 378 15.07 22.35 6.07
C PHE A 378 14.18 21.75 4.98
N ARG A 379 12.93 22.19 4.90
CA ARG A 379 11.99 21.85 3.84
C ARG A 379 12.05 22.90 2.76
N TRP A 380 12.30 22.46 1.55
CA TRP A 380 12.37 23.31 0.37
C TRP A 380 11.41 22.81 -0.70
N ASN A 381 10.40 23.61 -1.02
CA ASN A 381 9.46 23.38 -2.12
C ASN A 381 9.36 24.61 -3.04
N LYS A 382 8.50 24.53 -4.06
CA LYS A 382 8.33 25.62 -5.05
C LYS A 382 7.94 26.96 -4.44
N ASN A 383 7.14 26.96 -3.37
CA ASN A 383 6.48 28.14 -2.84
C ASN A 383 7.19 28.73 -1.62
N GLU A 384 7.76 27.86 -0.79
CA GLU A 384 8.27 28.23 0.52
C GLU A 384 9.47 27.39 0.94
N ILE A 385 10.21 27.94 1.88
CA ILE A 385 11.32 27.29 2.58
C ILE A 385 11.07 27.39 4.08
N ILE A 386 11.23 26.27 4.79
CA ILE A 386 10.88 26.17 6.20
C ILE A 386 11.98 25.46 6.96
N TRP A 387 12.35 26.02 8.11
CA TRP A 387 13.31 25.41 9.04
C TRP A 387 12.61 24.87 10.26
N TYR A 388 13.05 23.70 10.71
CA TYR A 388 12.53 23.03 11.90
C TYR A 388 13.67 22.59 12.81
N VAL A 389 13.41 22.60 14.13
CA VAL A 389 14.20 21.84 15.09
C VAL A 389 13.31 20.76 15.70
N ASN A 390 13.72 19.50 15.54
CA ASN A 390 12.84 18.35 15.75
C ASN A 390 11.53 18.54 14.97
N ASN A 391 10.38 18.58 15.64
CA ASN A 391 9.08 18.83 15.01
C ASN A 391 8.63 20.30 15.06
N LEU A 392 9.43 21.22 15.63
CA LEU A 392 9.04 22.60 15.83
C LEU A 392 9.47 23.47 14.66
N GLU A 393 8.52 24.15 14.01
CA GLU A 393 8.80 25.17 13.00
C GLU A 393 9.45 26.38 13.65
N ILE A 394 10.60 26.79 13.10
CA ILE A 394 11.41 27.92 13.58
C ILE A 394 11.25 29.15 12.70
N LEU A 395 11.32 28.93 11.38
CA LEU A 395 11.28 30.00 10.38
C LEU A 395 10.60 29.51 9.12
N ARG A 396 9.75 30.35 8.53
CA ARG A 396 9.12 30.11 7.24
C ARG A 396 9.31 31.34 6.36
N LEU A 397 9.79 31.16 5.14
CA LEU A 397 9.99 32.22 4.17
C LEU A 397 9.41 31.81 2.82
N PRO A 398 8.98 32.78 1.98
CA PRO A 398 8.72 32.52 0.57
C PRO A 398 10.00 32.01 -0.12
N ASN A 399 9.85 31.01 -1.00
CA ASN A 399 11.00 30.51 -1.73
C ASN A 399 11.52 31.54 -2.75
N ARG A 400 12.73 32.02 -2.50
CA ARG A 400 13.51 32.92 -3.39
C ARG A 400 14.91 32.36 -3.64
N LEU A 401 15.12 31.07 -3.41
CA LEU A 401 16.38 30.43 -3.69
C LEU A 401 16.60 30.29 -5.20
N PRO A 402 17.86 30.30 -5.66
CA PRO A 402 18.18 30.01 -7.04
C PRO A 402 17.71 28.58 -7.40
N LYS A 403 17.30 28.37 -8.64
CA LYS A 403 17.01 27.03 -9.19
C LYS A 403 18.29 26.28 -9.48
N GLU A 404 19.04 26.01 -8.43
CA GLU A 404 20.32 25.30 -8.50
C GLU A 404 20.36 24.28 -7.37
N ALA A 405 20.84 23.07 -7.68
CA ALA A 405 20.98 22.02 -6.70
C ALA A 405 21.96 22.42 -5.59
N MET A 406 21.58 22.12 -4.35
CA MET A 406 22.40 22.33 -3.16
C MET A 406 22.94 21.02 -2.64
N PHE A 407 24.04 21.10 -1.90
CA PHE A 407 24.68 20.01 -1.21
C PHE A 407 25.06 20.40 0.22
N PHE A 408 25.32 19.42 1.09
CA PHE A 408 25.74 19.71 2.46
C PHE A 408 27.15 20.27 2.52
N LEU A 409 27.30 21.28 3.40
CA LEU A 409 28.56 21.89 3.80
C LEU A 409 28.69 21.81 5.32
N ALA A 410 29.81 21.33 5.82
CA ALA A 410 30.21 21.37 7.23
C ALA A 410 31.49 22.18 7.33
N GLN A 411 31.53 23.13 8.24
CA GLN A 411 32.68 24.02 8.43
C GLN A 411 32.86 24.38 9.90
N SER A 412 34.12 24.45 10.33
CA SER A 412 34.50 25.10 11.59
C SER A 412 35.60 26.12 11.28
N TRP A 413 35.53 27.32 11.93
CA TRP A 413 36.52 28.36 11.74
C TRP A 413 36.64 29.27 12.97
N LEU A 414 37.72 30.03 13.06
CA LEU A 414 38.00 30.97 14.13
C LEU A 414 38.28 32.34 13.48
N PRO A 415 37.36 33.30 13.50
CA PRO A 415 37.60 34.67 13.07
C PRO A 415 38.79 35.31 13.88
N ASN A 416 39.69 35.99 13.21
CA ASN A 416 40.81 36.66 13.92
C ASN A 416 40.41 37.86 14.77
N THR A 417 39.14 38.28 14.70
CA THR A 417 38.54 39.32 15.55
C THR A 417 38.13 38.78 16.93
N GLU A 418 38.18 37.46 17.12
CA GLU A 418 37.79 36.77 18.34
C GLU A 418 38.99 36.08 19.00
N LYS A 419 38.80 35.66 20.26
CA LYS A 419 39.78 34.84 20.95
C LYS A 419 39.85 33.46 20.34
N GLY A 420 41.04 32.98 19.97
CA GLY A 420 41.28 31.64 19.49
C GLY A 420 40.91 30.58 20.55
N GLY A 421 40.69 29.36 20.11
CA GLY A 421 40.35 28.23 20.97
C GLY A 421 39.98 26.95 20.21
N GLU A 422 40.00 25.84 20.90
CA GLU A 422 39.63 24.55 20.33
C GLU A 422 38.11 24.35 20.37
N GLY A 423 37.57 23.76 19.32
CA GLY A 423 36.13 23.45 19.21
C GLY A 423 35.85 22.27 18.28
N LYS A 424 34.61 21.79 18.36
CA LYS A 424 34.18 20.64 17.57
C LYS A 424 32.74 20.82 17.09
N LEU A 425 32.53 20.59 15.80
CA LEU A 425 31.24 20.34 15.22
C LEU A 425 31.05 18.83 15.11
N LYS A 426 29.93 18.31 15.57
CA LYS A 426 29.62 16.89 15.57
C LYS A 426 28.31 16.62 14.84
N VAL A 427 28.37 15.76 13.81
CA VAL A 427 27.22 15.33 13.01
C VAL A 427 27.05 13.85 13.12
N GLN A 428 25.89 13.40 13.59
CA GLN A 428 25.63 11.97 13.76
C GLN A 428 25.06 11.32 12.52
N TRP A 429 24.24 12.05 11.77
CA TRP A 429 23.73 11.62 10.48
C TRP A 429 23.23 12.83 9.67
N ALA A 430 23.16 12.66 8.32
CA ALA A 430 22.51 13.59 7.41
C ALA A 430 21.64 12.82 6.41
N ARG A 431 20.41 13.29 6.20
CA ARG A 431 19.41 12.65 5.34
C ARG A 431 18.71 13.64 4.45
N VAL A 432 18.37 13.22 3.25
CA VAL A 432 17.53 14.01 2.35
C VAL A 432 16.43 13.15 1.76
N TYR A 433 15.23 13.68 1.75
CA TYR A 433 14.04 13.04 1.21
C TYR A 433 13.49 13.86 0.06
N ARG A 434 13.10 13.19 -1.02
CA ARG A 434 12.40 13.83 -2.15
C ARG A 434 10.96 14.13 -1.76
N THR A 435 10.45 15.30 -2.15
CA THR A 435 9.04 15.61 -2.05
C THR A 435 8.28 15.00 -3.23
N VAL A 436 6.97 14.72 -3.04
CA VAL A 436 6.13 14.10 -4.09
C VAL A 436 5.96 15.03 -5.29
N ASP A 437 6.13 16.34 -5.09
CA ASP A 437 5.98 17.39 -6.10
C ASP A 437 7.29 17.81 -6.78
N SER A 438 8.37 17.07 -6.56
CA SER A 438 9.69 17.36 -7.16
C SER A 438 10.03 16.45 -8.33
#